data_f9a57d456446af554daab2a14020bd1e
#
_entry.id   f9a57d456446af554daab2a14020bd1e
#
_cell.length_a   1.000
_cell.length_b   1.000
_cell.length_c   1.000
_cell.angle_alpha   90.00
_cell.angle_beta   90.00
_cell.angle_gamma   90.00
#
_symmetry.space_group_name_H-M   'P 1'
#
loop_
_entity.id
_entity.type
_entity.pdbx_description
1 polymer ?
#
loop_
_entity_poly.entity_id
_entity_poly.type
_entity_poly.pdbx_seq_one_letter_code
_entity_poly.pdbx_strand_id
1 'polypeptide(L)'
;MAYANSGGVKLHCEETGSGHPILFIHEFAGDHRSWEPQIRYFSRRYRCISYDARGYPPSDVPDDAAHYSQDIAVADAIAVLDHYDIDKAHIVGLSMGGFAALHIGMRHGQRASALVVAGCGYGAPKGKQESFQREVDVLADHFERDGSEKAAEVYAGGPYRVQHRNKDPRGWAEFR
;
A
#
# COMPACT_ATOMS: atom_id res chain seq x y z
N MET A 1 -12.62 -4.75 13.65
CA MET A 1 -11.79 -3.65 13.09
C MET A 1 -10.80 -3.24 14.16
N ALA A 2 -9.52 -3.31 13.86
CA ALA A 2 -8.44 -2.86 14.74
C ALA A 2 -7.79 -1.60 14.16
N TYR A 3 -7.18 -0.81 15.02
CA TYR A 3 -6.44 0.40 14.61
C TYR A 3 -5.08 0.43 15.30
N ALA A 4 -4.02 0.41 14.51
CA ALA A 4 -2.68 0.71 14.98
C ALA A 4 -2.49 2.23 15.12
N ASN A 5 -1.69 2.67 16.09
CA ASN A 5 -1.36 4.08 16.25
C ASN A 5 0.08 4.33 15.76
N SER A 6 0.24 5.22 14.81
CA SER A 6 1.54 5.67 14.30
C SER A 6 1.68 7.18 14.43
N GLY A 7 2.36 7.62 15.49
CA GLY A 7 2.59 9.04 15.74
C GLY A 7 1.30 9.87 15.89
N GLY A 8 0.26 9.29 16.47
CA GLY A 8 -1.04 9.91 16.67
C GLY A 8 -2.05 9.67 15.53
N VAL A 9 -1.63 9.09 14.43
CA VAL A 9 -2.48 8.72 13.29
C VAL A 9 -2.98 7.28 13.47
N LYS A 10 -4.27 7.06 13.31
CA LYS A 10 -4.91 5.75 13.39
C LYS A 10 -4.89 5.07 12.03
N LEU A 11 -4.32 3.88 11.98
CA LEU A 11 -4.24 3.06 10.78
C LEU A 11 -5.20 1.87 10.94
N HIS A 12 -6.19 1.77 10.08
CA HIS A 12 -7.10 0.64 10.05
C HIS A 12 -6.35 -0.64 9.68
N CYS A 13 -6.58 -1.71 10.41
CA CYS A 13 -5.91 -2.99 10.23
C CYS A 13 -6.90 -4.14 10.23
N GLU A 14 -6.63 -5.14 9.38
CA GLU A 14 -7.34 -6.41 9.33
C GLU A 14 -6.37 -7.57 9.56
N GLU A 15 -6.84 -8.58 10.31
CA GLU A 15 -6.07 -9.79 10.61
C GLU A 15 -6.88 -11.03 10.28
N THR A 16 -6.26 -11.99 9.61
CA THR A 16 -6.90 -13.26 9.24
C THR A 16 -5.90 -14.42 9.30
N GLY A 17 -6.33 -15.56 9.85
CA GLY A 17 -5.50 -16.74 9.94
C GLY A 17 -4.62 -16.79 11.18
N SER A 18 -3.65 -17.71 11.18
CA SER A 18 -2.71 -17.93 12.28
C SER A 18 -1.41 -18.53 11.77
N GLY A 19 -0.35 -18.48 12.60
CA GLY A 19 0.97 -18.98 12.25
C GLY A 19 1.99 -17.85 12.04
N HIS A 20 3.00 -18.07 11.18
CA HIS A 20 4.00 -17.04 10.93
C HIS A 20 3.36 -15.81 10.23
N PRO A 21 3.66 -14.59 10.69
CA PRO A 21 2.99 -13.39 10.18
C PRO A 21 3.44 -12.99 8.78
N ILE A 22 2.48 -12.52 7.99
CA ILE A 22 2.69 -11.81 6.71
C ILE A 22 2.02 -10.45 6.83
N LEU A 23 2.77 -9.37 6.58
CA LEU A 23 2.24 -8.02 6.44
C LEU A 23 2.11 -7.68 4.96
N PHE A 24 0.91 -7.27 4.55
CA PHE A 24 0.59 -6.84 3.19
C PHE A 24 0.44 -5.32 3.15
N ILE A 25 1.18 -4.66 2.23
CA ILE A 25 1.20 -3.21 2.06
C ILE A 25 0.71 -2.88 0.65
N HIS A 26 -0.42 -2.17 0.56
CA HIS A 26 -1.11 -1.90 -0.69
C HIS A 26 -0.43 -0.83 -1.56
N GLU A 27 -0.84 -0.76 -2.82
CA GLU A 27 -0.43 0.23 -3.82
C GLU A 27 -1.21 1.55 -3.68
N PHE A 28 -0.78 2.57 -4.43
CA PHE A 28 -1.35 3.93 -4.40
C PHE A 28 -2.87 3.98 -4.63
N ALA A 29 -3.41 3.18 -5.53
CA ALA A 29 -4.84 3.20 -5.84
C ALA A 29 -5.60 2.02 -5.23
N GLY A 30 -5.06 1.42 -4.18
CA GLY A 30 -5.69 0.30 -3.47
C GLY A 30 -5.89 0.59 -1.99
N ASP A 31 -6.37 -0.41 -1.30
CA ASP A 31 -6.51 -0.46 0.15
C ASP A 31 -6.27 -1.90 0.64
N HIS A 32 -6.56 -2.19 1.92
CA HIS A 32 -6.40 -3.54 2.48
C HIS A 32 -7.12 -4.62 1.66
N ARG A 33 -8.23 -4.29 0.97
CA ARG A 33 -9.04 -5.22 0.17
C ARG A 33 -8.32 -5.68 -1.10
N SER A 34 -7.36 -4.92 -1.60
CA SER A 34 -6.53 -5.32 -2.74
C SER A 34 -5.84 -6.67 -2.53
N TRP A 35 -5.63 -7.06 -1.28
CA TRP A 35 -4.96 -8.30 -0.89
C TRP A 35 -5.91 -9.46 -0.59
N GLU A 36 -7.23 -9.29 -0.74
CA GLU A 36 -8.21 -10.33 -0.42
C GLU A 36 -7.91 -11.69 -1.07
N PRO A 37 -7.57 -11.78 -2.38
CA PRO A 37 -7.26 -13.07 -3.00
C PRO A 37 -6.04 -13.75 -2.38
N GLN A 38 -4.99 -12.98 -2.02
CA GLN A 38 -3.78 -13.49 -1.39
C GLN A 38 -4.06 -13.89 0.06
N ILE A 39 -4.78 -13.07 0.81
CA ILE A 39 -5.17 -13.34 2.19
C ILE A 39 -6.01 -14.62 2.26
N ARG A 40 -7.00 -14.79 1.39
CA ARG A 40 -7.82 -16.01 1.30
C ARG A 40 -6.99 -17.28 1.08
N TYR A 41 -5.90 -17.18 0.33
CA TYR A 41 -5.00 -18.30 0.09
C TYR A 41 -4.06 -18.54 1.26
N PHE A 42 -3.37 -17.49 1.73
CA PHE A 42 -2.30 -17.60 2.71
C PHE A 42 -2.80 -17.77 4.14
N SER A 43 -3.96 -17.24 4.52
CA SER A 43 -4.52 -17.32 5.88
C SER A 43 -4.77 -18.75 6.38
N ARG A 44 -4.75 -19.72 5.48
CA ARG A 44 -4.81 -21.15 5.85
C ARG A 44 -3.57 -21.65 6.59
N ARG A 45 -2.45 -20.92 6.52
CA ARG A 45 -1.15 -21.35 7.08
C ARG A 45 -0.37 -20.21 7.73
N TYR A 46 -0.80 -18.97 7.51
CA TYR A 46 -0.11 -17.76 7.94
C TYR A 46 -1.08 -16.82 8.67
N ARG A 47 -0.54 -16.04 9.57
CA ARG A 47 -1.22 -14.90 10.17
C ARG A 47 -1.09 -13.72 9.22
N CYS A 48 -2.10 -13.45 8.43
CA CYS A 48 -2.12 -12.39 7.42
C CYS A 48 -2.62 -11.10 8.04
N ILE A 49 -1.82 -10.04 7.93
CA ILE A 49 -2.16 -8.69 8.35
C ILE A 49 -2.15 -7.80 7.12
N SER A 50 -3.20 -7.01 6.92
CA SER A 50 -3.27 -5.92 5.96
C SER A 50 -3.72 -4.65 6.67
N TYR A 51 -3.40 -3.49 6.12
CA TYR A 51 -3.81 -2.22 6.68
C TYR A 51 -4.03 -1.19 5.58
N ASP A 52 -4.82 -0.17 5.87
CA ASP A 52 -4.94 1.00 5.03
C ASP A 52 -3.88 2.02 5.43
N ALA A 53 -3.07 2.45 4.48
CA ALA A 53 -2.06 3.47 4.74
C ALA A 53 -2.71 4.79 5.19
N ARG A 54 -1.94 5.65 5.85
CA ARG A 54 -2.44 7.00 6.14
C ARG A 54 -2.83 7.73 4.86
N GLY A 55 -3.91 8.48 4.90
CA GLY A 55 -4.50 9.10 3.73
C GLY A 55 -5.53 8.22 3.01
N TYR A 56 -5.73 6.97 3.45
CA TYR A 56 -6.69 6.03 2.86
C TYR A 56 -7.75 5.65 3.90
N PRO A 57 -8.99 6.18 3.80
CA PRO A 57 -10.05 5.79 4.72
C PRO A 57 -10.30 4.27 4.71
N PRO A 58 -10.61 3.67 5.89
CA PRO A 58 -10.95 4.30 7.16
C PRO A 58 -9.76 4.69 8.07
N SER A 59 -8.52 4.61 7.60
CA SER A 59 -7.39 5.24 8.29
C SER A 59 -7.53 6.76 8.32
N ASP A 60 -6.86 7.40 9.26
CA ASP A 60 -6.85 8.86 9.35
C ASP A 60 -6.22 9.50 8.09
N VAL A 61 -6.77 10.65 7.70
CA VAL A 61 -6.33 11.44 6.54
C VAL A 61 -5.84 12.82 7.03
N PRO A 62 -4.59 12.94 7.49
CA PRO A 62 -4.03 14.23 7.87
C PRO A 62 -4.00 15.22 6.70
N ASP A 63 -4.44 16.47 6.92
CA ASP A 63 -4.48 17.50 5.88
C ASP A 63 -3.09 18.06 5.52
N ASP A 64 -2.14 18.03 6.48
CA ASP A 64 -0.79 18.57 6.27
C ASP A 64 0.08 17.56 5.51
N ALA A 65 0.61 17.98 4.36
CA ALA A 65 1.52 17.21 3.52
C ALA A 65 2.79 16.73 4.28
N ALA A 66 3.19 17.41 5.36
CA ALA A 66 4.29 16.99 6.21
C ALA A 66 4.06 15.64 6.89
N HIS A 67 2.81 15.18 6.96
CA HIS A 67 2.47 13.85 7.46
C HIS A 67 2.69 12.72 6.45
N TYR A 68 3.15 13.02 5.24
CA TYR A 68 3.33 12.04 4.17
C TYR A 68 4.77 12.02 3.68
N SER A 69 5.44 10.90 3.86
CA SER A 69 6.77 10.65 3.31
C SER A 69 7.06 9.16 3.26
N GLN A 70 8.11 8.77 2.53
CA GLN A 70 8.58 7.39 2.51
C GLN A 70 8.99 6.91 3.92
N ASP A 71 9.59 7.78 4.72
CA ASP A 71 10.02 7.45 6.08
C ASP A 71 8.83 7.20 7.00
N ILE A 72 7.78 8.01 6.86
CA ILE A 72 6.53 7.85 7.60
C ILE A 72 5.81 6.57 7.16
N ALA A 73 5.75 6.25 5.87
CA ALA A 73 5.15 5.01 5.40
C ALA A 73 5.85 3.77 5.96
N VAL A 74 7.18 3.81 6.12
CA VAL A 74 7.94 2.76 6.81
C VAL A 74 7.58 2.70 8.29
N ALA A 75 7.53 3.84 8.98
CA ALA A 75 7.18 3.90 10.39
C ALA A 75 5.76 3.38 10.65
N ASP A 76 4.82 3.67 9.74
CA ASP A 76 3.45 3.16 9.79
C ASP A 76 3.42 1.63 9.73
N ALA A 77 4.12 1.04 8.78
CA ALA A 77 4.20 -0.42 8.67
C ALA A 77 4.83 -1.08 9.91
N ILE A 78 5.85 -0.44 10.50
CA ILE A 78 6.45 -0.91 11.75
C ILE A 78 5.45 -0.78 12.91
N ALA A 79 4.71 0.34 13.01
CA ALA A 79 3.68 0.53 14.03
C ALA A 79 2.56 -0.51 13.93
N VAL A 80 2.20 -0.94 12.71
CA VAL A 80 1.25 -2.05 12.51
C VAL A 80 1.82 -3.36 13.06
N LEU A 81 3.08 -3.69 12.80
CA LEU A 81 3.72 -4.87 13.40
C LEU A 81 3.74 -4.81 14.92
N ASP A 82 4.08 -3.63 15.48
CA ASP A 82 4.14 -3.43 16.93
C ASP A 82 2.76 -3.54 17.59
N HIS A 83 1.70 -3.05 16.93
CA HIS A 83 0.31 -3.17 17.38
C HIS A 83 -0.13 -4.64 17.57
N TYR A 84 0.39 -5.54 16.76
CA TYR A 84 0.08 -6.97 16.82
C TYR A 84 1.11 -7.80 17.58
N ASP A 85 2.05 -7.16 18.30
CA ASP A 85 3.16 -7.82 19.02
C ASP A 85 4.00 -8.74 18.10
N ILE A 86 4.26 -8.28 16.87
CA ILE A 86 5.01 -9.03 15.86
C ILE A 86 6.44 -8.51 15.77
N ASP A 87 7.40 -9.26 16.28
CA ASP A 87 8.82 -8.92 16.16
C ASP A 87 9.34 -9.02 14.73
N LYS A 88 8.86 -10.02 13.97
CA LYS A 88 9.37 -10.33 12.62
C LYS A 88 8.31 -10.99 11.75
N ALA A 89 8.14 -10.47 10.52
CA ALA A 89 7.14 -10.95 9.57
C ALA A 89 7.73 -11.13 8.16
N HIS A 90 7.06 -11.89 7.29
CA HIS A 90 7.19 -11.69 5.85
C HIS A 90 6.53 -10.37 5.48
N ILE A 91 7.20 -9.54 4.68
CA ILE A 91 6.68 -8.24 4.23
C ILE A 91 6.41 -8.32 2.74
N VAL A 92 5.18 -8.06 2.34
CA VAL A 92 4.73 -8.11 0.95
C VAL A 92 4.18 -6.74 0.58
N GLY A 93 4.80 -6.07 -0.38
CA GLY A 93 4.36 -4.75 -0.83
C GLY A 93 4.25 -4.65 -2.34
N LEU A 94 3.24 -3.91 -2.80
CA LEU A 94 3.00 -3.64 -4.22
C LEU A 94 3.15 -2.14 -4.49
N SER A 95 3.90 -1.76 -5.53
CA SER A 95 4.08 -0.37 -5.97
C SER A 95 4.49 0.55 -4.82
N MET A 96 3.67 1.49 -4.38
CA MET A 96 3.89 2.33 -3.20
C MET A 96 4.25 1.48 -1.96
N GLY A 97 3.47 0.43 -1.69
CA GLY A 97 3.75 -0.53 -0.61
C GLY A 97 5.03 -1.34 -0.84
N GLY A 98 5.39 -1.58 -2.10
CA GLY A 98 6.65 -2.23 -2.45
C GLY A 98 7.86 -1.36 -2.12
N PHE A 99 7.79 -0.04 -2.31
CA PHE A 99 8.83 0.88 -1.83
C PHE A 99 8.93 0.86 -0.30
N ALA A 100 7.79 0.86 0.41
CA ALA A 100 7.80 0.71 1.86
C ALA A 100 8.47 -0.62 2.29
N ALA A 101 8.11 -1.74 1.67
CA ALA A 101 8.73 -3.04 1.93
C ALA A 101 10.25 -3.04 1.68
N LEU A 102 10.70 -2.43 0.57
CA LEU A 102 12.13 -2.29 0.26
C LEU A 102 12.86 -1.49 1.34
N HIS A 103 12.32 -0.36 1.74
CA HIS A 103 12.90 0.49 2.78
C HIS A 103 12.87 -0.16 4.17
N ILE A 104 11.85 -0.96 4.49
CA ILE A 104 11.85 -1.80 5.71
C ILE A 104 13.03 -2.76 5.66
N GLY A 105 13.25 -3.45 4.54
CA GLY A 105 14.40 -4.35 4.40
C GLY A 105 15.75 -3.67 4.58
N MET A 106 15.89 -2.45 4.09
CA MET A 106 17.14 -1.67 4.18
C MET A 106 17.40 -1.11 5.59
N ARG A 107 16.36 -0.67 6.31
CA ARG A 107 16.49 0.10 7.55
C ARG A 107 16.08 -0.69 8.79
N HIS A 108 15.18 -1.66 8.63
CA HIS A 108 14.61 -2.49 9.68
C HIS A 108 14.66 -3.98 9.32
N GLY A 109 15.78 -4.42 8.69
CA GLY A 109 15.94 -5.80 8.21
C GLY A 109 15.71 -6.89 9.26
N GLN A 110 15.94 -6.55 10.55
CA GLN A 110 15.62 -7.45 11.67
C GLN A 110 14.12 -7.72 11.82
N ARG A 111 13.24 -6.83 11.30
CA ARG A 111 11.77 -6.97 11.32
C ARG A 111 11.22 -7.79 10.15
N ALA A 112 12.06 -8.10 9.13
CA ALA A 112 11.66 -8.82 7.93
C ALA A 112 12.28 -10.23 7.87
N SER A 113 11.42 -11.27 7.84
CA SER A 113 11.86 -12.66 7.58
C SER A 113 12.10 -12.91 6.10
N ALA A 114 11.29 -12.30 5.25
CA ALA A 114 11.41 -12.29 3.80
C ALA A 114 10.73 -11.02 3.25
N LEU A 115 11.12 -10.63 2.04
CA LEU A 115 10.54 -9.47 1.36
C LEU A 115 10.01 -9.89 -0.01
N VAL A 116 8.81 -9.42 -0.34
CA VAL A 116 8.29 -9.40 -1.70
C VAL A 116 8.10 -7.94 -2.08
N VAL A 117 8.95 -7.46 -2.97
CA VAL A 117 8.95 -6.08 -3.50
C VAL A 117 8.41 -6.15 -4.93
N ALA A 118 7.12 -5.90 -5.08
CA ALA A 118 6.43 -6.04 -6.35
C ALA A 118 6.07 -4.69 -6.98
N GLY A 119 6.17 -4.59 -8.31
CA GLY A 119 5.74 -3.43 -9.08
C GLY A 119 6.48 -2.13 -8.76
N CYS A 120 7.70 -2.19 -8.23
CA CYS A 120 8.54 -1.05 -7.92
C CYS A 120 9.50 -0.71 -9.07
N GLY A 121 10.01 0.53 -9.05
CA GLY A 121 11.10 0.96 -9.92
C GLY A 121 10.71 2.00 -10.95
N TYR A 122 9.42 2.22 -11.22
CA TYR A 122 9.00 3.31 -12.11
C TYR A 122 9.38 4.66 -11.48
N GLY A 123 10.06 5.49 -12.25
CA GLY A 123 10.61 6.77 -11.76
C GLY A 123 11.98 6.66 -11.08
N ALA A 124 12.43 5.48 -10.65
CA ALA A 124 13.71 5.30 -9.97
C ALA A 124 14.97 5.39 -10.89
N PRO A 125 14.94 5.03 -12.20
CA PRO A 125 16.13 5.13 -13.04
C PRO A 125 16.66 6.57 -13.13
N LYS A 126 17.99 6.70 -13.14
CA LYS A 126 18.63 8.02 -13.31
C LYS A 126 18.11 8.72 -14.56
N GLY A 127 17.75 10.00 -14.43
CA GLY A 127 17.20 10.83 -15.49
C GLY A 127 15.72 10.61 -15.79
N LYS A 128 15.03 9.75 -15.03
CA LYS A 128 13.58 9.55 -15.13
C LYS A 128 12.78 10.16 -13.98
N GLN A 129 13.47 10.60 -12.93
CA GLN A 129 12.81 11.18 -11.74
C GLN A 129 11.96 12.40 -12.07
N GLU A 130 12.50 13.34 -12.88
CA GLU A 130 11.76 14.55 -13.25
C GLU A 130 10.52 14.25 -14.12
N SER A 131 10.60 13.27 -15.04
CA SER A 131 9.42 12.88 -15.83
C SER A 131 8.36 12.22 -14.97
N PHE A 132 8.78 11.37 -14.05
CA PHE A 132 7.88 10.75 -13.08
C PHE A 132 7.22 11.80 -12.16
N GLN A 133 7.99 12.77 -11.66
CA GLN A 133 7.44 13.84 -10.83
C GLN A 133 6.37 14.63 -11.58
N ARG A 134 6.62 15.02 -12.83
CA ARG A 134 5.62 15.70 -13.66
C ARG A 134 4.33 14.88 -13.85
N GLU A 135 4.45 13.57 -14.02
CA GLU A 135 3.28 12.69 -14.14
C GLU A 135 2.48 12.62 -12.83
N VAL A 136 3.19 12.58 -11.69
CA VAL A 136 2.57 12.60 -10.35
C VAL A 136 1.89 13.93 -10.09
N ASP A 137 2.53 15.06 -10.44
CA ASP A 137 1.97 16.40 -10.28
C ASP A 137 0.67 16.56 -11.09
N VAL A 138 0.66 16.11 -12.35
CA VAL A 138 -0.56 16.10 -13.19
C VAL A 138 -1.67 15.25 -12.57
N LEU A 139 -1.32 14.11 -11.99
CA LEU A 139 -2.30 13.26 -11.30
C LEU A 139 -2.84 13.94 -10.04
N ALA A 140 -1.99 14.56 -9.24
CA ALA A 140 -2.39 15.32 -8.06
C ALA A 140 -3.34 16.45 -8.43
N ASP A 141 -3.02 17.24 -9.47
CA ASP A 141 -3.89 18.30 -10.00
C ASP A 141 -5.28 17.77 -10.40
N HIS A 142 -5.36 16.55 -10.95
CA HIS A 142 -6.65 15.93 -11.25
C HIS A 142 -7.47 15.64 -9.99
N PHE A 143 -6.83 15.12 -8.93
CA PHE A 143 -7.51 14.88 -7.67
C PHE A 143 -8.00 16.17 -7.01
N GLU A 144 -7.16 17.22 -7.00
CA GLU A 144 -7.52 18.51 -6.42
C GLU A 144 -8.66 19.22 -7.18
N ARG A 145 -8.58 19.21 -8.53
CA ARG A 145 -9.53 19.95 -9.36
C ARG A 145 -10.85 19.21 -9.57
N ASP A 146 -10.78 17.91 -9.84
CA ASP A 146 -11.92 17.14 -10.33
C ASP A 146 -12.55 16.25 -9.25
N GLY A 147 -11.88 16.11 -8.11
CA GLY A 147 -12.26 15.23 -7.00
C GLY A 147 -11.89 13.76 -7.23
N SER A 148 -11.93 12.99 -6.16
CA SER A 148 -11.43 11.61 -6.15
C SER A 148 -12.14 10.68 -7.14
N GLU A 149 -13.47 10.81 -7.29
CA GLU A 149 -14.26 9.95 -8.17
C GLU A 149 -13.83 10.06 -9.64
N LYS A 150 -13.75 11.29 -10.18
CA LYS A 150 -13.34 11.51 -11.57
C LYS A 150 -11.86 11.21 -11.81
N ALA A 151 -11.00 11.59 -10.87
CA ALA A 151 -9.57 11.30 -10.96
C ALA A 151 -9.31 9.79 -10.95
N ALA A 152 -10.05 9.03 -10.12
CA ALA A 152 -9.97 7.57 -10.07
C ALA A 152 -10.42 6.93 -11.40
N GLU A 153 -11.46 7.43 -12.06
CA GLU A 153 -11.87 6.93 -13.38
C GLU A 153 -10.76 7.06 -14.43
N VAL A 154 -10.11 8.22 -14.48
CA VAL A 154 -8.99 8.48 -15.38
C VAL A 154 -7.80 7.56 -15.03
N TYR A 155 -7.46 7.47 -13.76
CA TYR A 155 -6.36 6.64 -13.28
C TYR A 155 -6.62 5.16 -13.52
N ALA A 156 -7.82 4.68 -13.21
CA ALA A 156 -8.22 3.29 -13.43
C ALA A 156 -8.22 2.93 -14.93
N GLY A 157 -8.64 3.85 -15.81
CA GLY A 157 -8.64 3.65 -17.27
C GLY A 157 -7.26 3.68 -17.92
N GLY A 158 -6.19 3.93 -17.17
CA GLY A 158 -4.84 4.08 -17.67
C GLY A 158 -4.26 2.84 -18.36
N PRO A 159 -3.22 3.01 -19.21
CA PRO A 159 -2.69 1.96 -20.08
C PRO A 159 -2.12 0.77 -19.31
N TYR A 160 -1.64 0.97 -18.09
CA TYR A 160 -1.06 -0.08 -17.24
C TYR A 160 -2.10 -1.09 -16.71
N ARG A 161 -3.41 -0.77 -16.83
CA ARG A 161 -4.51 -1.60 -16.32
C ARG A 161 -5.37 -2.26 -17.38
N VAL A 162 -5.06 -2.01 -18.66
CA VAL A 162 -5.79 -2.60 -19.79
C VAL A 162 -5.83 -4.13 -19.73
N GLN A 163 -4.75 -4.76 -19.28
CA GLN A 163 -4.70 -6.21 -19.14
C GLN A 163 -5.63 -6.72 -18.04
N HIS A 164 -5.75 -6.03 -16.92
CA HIS A 164 -6.70 -6.38 -15.85
C HIS A 164 -8.13 -6.32 -16.40
N ARG A 165 -8.51 -5.21 -17.00
CA ARG A 165 -9.83 -5.04 -17.63
C ARG A 165 -10.16 -6.13 -18.64
N ASN A 166 -9.20 -6.56 -19.44
CA ASN A 166 -9.43 -7.55 -20.50
C ASN A 166 -9.47 -8.99 -19.98
N LYS A 167 -8.71 -9.31 -18.93
CA LYS A 167 -8.61 -10.67 -18.37
C LYS A 167 -9.66 -10.96 -17.32
N ASP A 168 -10.05 -9.96 -16.54
CA ASP A 168 -11.02 -10.08 -15.46
C ASP A 168 -11.98 -8.88 -15.45
N PRO A 169 -12.98 -8.86 -16.36
CA PRO A 169 -13.95 -7.76 -16.43
C PRO A 169 -14.75 -7.56 -15.13
N ARG A 170 -14.99 -8.66 -14.37
CA ARG A 170 -15.71 -8.59 -13.10
C ARG A 170 -14.83 -7.95 -12.02
N GLY A 171 -13.64 -8.48 -11.79
CA GLY A 171 -12.69 -7.89 -10.84
C GLY A 171 -12.31 -6.45 -11.21
N TRP A 172 -12.30 -6.14 -12.51
CA TRP A 172 -12.15 -4.77 -12.99
C TRP A 172 -13.29 -3.84 -12.53
N ALA A 173 -14.53 -4.29 -12.60
CA ALA A 173 -15.70 -3.51 -12.17
C ALA A 173 -15.70 -3.28 -10.64
N GLU A 174 -15.19 -4.26 -9.89
CA GLU A 174 -15.02 -4.16 -8.43
C GLU A 174 -13.84 -3.25 -8.04
N PHE A 175 -12.77 -3.22 -8.87
CA PHE A 175 -11.59 -2.39 -8.66
C PHE A 175 -11.83 -0.91 -8.97
N ARG A 176 -12.60 -0.57 -10.00
CA ARG A 176 -12.89 0.79 -10.46
C ARG A 176 -13.85 1.54 -9.53
#